data_595a6b8de1996926fd7516c9a1330e90
#
_entry.id   595a6b8de1996926fd7516c9a1330e90
#
_cell.length_a   1.000
_cell.length_b   1.000
_cell.length_c   1.000
_cell.angle_alpha   90.00
_cell.angle_beta   90.00
_cell.angle_gamma   90.00
#
_symmetry.space_group_name_H-M   'P 1'
#
loop_
_entity.id
_entity.type
_entity.pdbx_description
1 polymer ?
#
loop_
_entity_poly.entity_id
_entity_poly.type
_entity_poly.pdbx_seq_one_letter_code
_entity_poly.pdbx_strand_id
1 'polypeptide(L)'
;MCASLTLTTQWWERCDPLYIVGDKGLTLLINNAGIMARPKLDAVTAEQMLSVLSTNTVAPVLLTKAFLPLLTMAAKVNAGKVNDGLSISRAGVINITSSLASIKNNESAGYYGYRESKAALNMSTQSLSIELKPQGILVQSIHPGWVRTDMGGPKGEVDVVESVTGMLEVMLNLKENHKTGYYDWKGRVLPF
;
A
#
# COMPACT_ATOMS: atom_id res chain seq x y z
N MET A 1 4.01 -6.57 -26.91
CA MET A 1 5.14 -7.33 -26.35
C MET A 1 5.37 -6.78 -24.94
N CYS A 2 4.75 -7.38 -23.91
CA CYS A 2 5.05 -7.04 -22.51
C CYS A 2 6.34 -7.74 -22.14
N ALA A 3 7.40 -6.95 -21.95
CA ALA A 3 8.63 -7.44 -21.40
C ALA A 3 8.35 -7.93 -19.96
N SER A 4 8.72 -9.17 -19.65
CA SER A 4 8.70 -9.71 -18.30
C SER A 4 9.59 -8.81 -17.45
N LEU A 5 8.99 -8.09 -16.50
CA LEU A 5 9.72 -7.37 -15.47
C LEU A 5 10.30 -8.41 -14.50
N THR A 6 11.43 -8.98 -14.88
CA THR A 6 12.31 -9.57 -13.88
C THR A 6 12.70 -8.45 -12.94
N LEU A 7 12.39 -8.59 -11.65
CA LEU A 7 12.83 -7.71 -10.57
C LEU A 7 14.36 -7.77 -10.43
N THR A 8 15.06 -7.39 -11.47
CA THR A 8 16.50 -7.18 -11.41
C THR A 8 16.76 -5.79 -10.84
N THR A 9 17.70 -5.74 -9.93
CA THR A 9 18.08 -4.62 -9.06
C THR A 9 18.49 -3.31 -9.75
N GLN A 10 18.21 -3.08 -11.02
CA GLN A 10 18.93 -2.09 -11.83
C GLN A 10 18.11 -0.92 -12.41
N TRP A 11 16.78 -0.91 -12.34
CA TRP A 11 16.07 0.22 -12.96
C TRP A 11 16.07 1.49 -12.11
N TRP A 12 16.19 1.40 -10.77
CA TRP A 12 16.33 2.56 -9.87
C TRP A 12 17.78 3.12 -9.83
N GLU A 13 18.77 2.36 -10.27
CA GLU A 13 20.16 2.85 -10.39
C GLU A 13 20.33 3.82 -11.58
N ARG A 14 19.36 3.86 -12.50
CA ARG A 14 19.40 4.70 -13.71
C ARG A 14 18.71 6.06 -13.56
N CYS A 15 17.89 6.23 -12.53
CA CYS A 15 17.29 7.52 -12.20
C CYS A 15 17.86 7.94 -10.86
N ASP A 16 18.64 9.01 -10.80
CA ASP A 16 19.00 9.62 -9.53
C ASP A 16 17.71 10.22 -8.93
N PRO A 17 17.11 9.57 -7.91
CA PRO A 17 15.88 10.06 -7.31
C PRO A 17 16.05 11.44 -6.69
N LEU A 18 17.27 11.82 -6.29
CA LEU A 18 17.61 13.13 -5.78
C LEU A 18 17.47 14.22 -6.84
N TYR A 19 17.70 13.90 -8.11
CA TYR A 19 17.52 14.85 -9.21
C TYR A 19 16.05 15.29 -9.36
N ILE A 20 15.09 14.38 -9.06
CA ILE A 20 13.65 14.65 -9.22
C ILE A 20 13.06 15.36 -7.99
N VAL A 21 13.42 14.93 -6.77
CA VAL A 21 12.85 15.45 -5.51
C VAL A 21 13.74 16.45 -4.79
N GLY A 22 14.99 16.60 -5.22
CA GLY A 22 15.96 17.50 -4.64
C GLY A 22 16.24 17.22 -3.15
N ASP A 23 16.54 18.27 -2.41
CA ASP A 23 16.89 18.24 -0.99
C ASP A 23 15.69 18.10 -0.04
N LYS A 24 14.45 18.07 -0.57
CA LYS A 24 13.21 17.95 0.23
C LYS A 24 12.85 16.49 0.53
N GLY A 25 13.36 15.55 -0.23
CA GLY A 25 13.02 14.14 -0.13
C GLY A 25 11.61 13.82 -0.64
N LEU A 26 11.16 12.57 -0.43
CA LEU A 26 9.84 12.07 -0.81
C LEU A 26 8.91 12.10 0.40
N THR A 27 7.86 12.92 0.35
CA THR A 27 6.91 13.06 1.46
C THR A 27 5.90 11.92 1.50
N LEU A 28 5.45 11.40 0.35
CA LEU A 28 4.43 10.35 0.31
C LEU A 28 4.73 9.33 -0.78
N LEU A 29 4.79 8.06 -0.40
CA LEU A 29 4.81 6.90 -1.29
C LEU A 29 3.46 6.18 -1.22
N ILE A 30 2.78 6.03 -2.36
CA ILE A 30 1.54 5.24 -2.46
C ILE A 30 1.81 4.00 -3.28
N ASN A 31 1.81 2.84 -2.64
CA ASN A 31 1.88 1.54 -3.30
C ASN A 31 0.48 1.13 -3.77
N ASN A 32 0.11 1.59 -4.97
CA ASN A 32 -1.22 1.36 -5.55
C ASN A 32 -1.25 0.19 -6.54
N ALA A 33 -0.14 -0.11 -7.21
CA ALA A 33 -0.09 -1.19 -8.18
C ALA A 33 -0.51 -2.52 -7.56
N GLY A 34 -1.33 -3.29 -8.30
CA GLY A 34 -1.78 -4.59 -7.84
C GLY A 34 -2.43 -5.36 -8.98
N ILE A 35 -2.40 -6.68 -8.86
CA ILE A 35 -3.06 -7.61 -9.77
C ILE A 35 -3.96 -8.55 -8.99
N MET A 36 -4.99 -9.08 -9.65
CA MET A 36 -5.93 -10.01 -9.05
C MET A 36 -6.19 -11.18 -10.00
N ALA A 37 -6.01 -12.39 -9.51
CA ALA A 37 -6.52 -13.60 -10.11
C ALA A 37 -7.76 -14.07 -9.32
N ARG A 38 -8.67 -14.78 -9.98
CA ARG A 38 -9.92 -15.28 -9.37
C ARG A 38 -10.09 -16.80 -9.56
N PRO A 39 -9.03 -17.60 -9.37
CA PRO A 39 -9.17 -19.05 -9.54
C PRO A 39 -10.01 -19.65 -8.42
N LYS A 40 -10.67 -20.76 -8.74
CA LYS A 40 -11.18 -21.70 -7.75
C LYS A 40 -10.04 -22.63 -7.32
N LEU A 41 -10.27 -23.42 -6.27
CA LEU A 41 -9.26 -24.33 -5.73
C LEU A 41 -8.73 -25.34 -6.76
N ASP A 42 -9.61 -25.82 -7.63
CA ASP A 42 -9.30 -26.78 -8.69
C ASP A 42 -8.48 -26.20 -9.87
N ALA A 43 -8.42 -24.87 -9.97
CA ALA A 43 -7.78 -24.17 -11.08
C ALA A 43 -6.59 -23.27 -10.64
N VAL A 44 -6.32 -23.14 -9.35
CA VAL A 44 -5.21 -22.32 -8.85
C VAL A 44 -3.87 -23.00 -9.13
N THR A 45 -2.89 -22.20 -9.57
CA THR A 45 -1.51 -22.67 -9.79
C THR A 45 -0.52 -21.92 -8.91
N ALA A 46 0.61 -22.56 -8.62
CA ALA A 46 1.70 -21.93 -7.88
C ALA A 46 2.23 -20.68 -8.59
N GLU A 47 2.33 -20.71 -9.92
CA GLU A 47 2.80 -19.58 -10.72
C GLU A 47 1.85 -18.37 -10.57
N GLN A 48 0.54 -18.58 -10.64
CA GLN A 48 -0.45 -17.53 -10.42
C GLN A 48 -0.33 -16.93 -9.01
N MET A 49 -0.25 -17.76 -7.98
CA MET A 49 -0.09 -17.29 -6.60
C MET A 49 1.20 -16.50 -6.40
N LEU A 50 2.33 -17.00 -6.89
CA LEU A 50 3.63 -16.34 -6.79
C LEU A 50 3.64 -15.00 -7.53
N SER A 51 3.06 -14.92 -8.72
CA SER A 51 2.93 -13.66 -9.47
C SER A 51 2.15 -12.61 -8.69
N VAL A 52 1.02 -13.00 -8.10
CA VAL A 52 0.18 -12.08 -7.31
C VAL A 52 0.89 -11.65 -6.03
N LEU A 53 1.52 -12.56 -5.30
CA LEU A 53 2.30 -12.26 -4.10
C LEU A 53 3.49 -11.34 -4.43
N SER A 54 4.21 -11.61 -5.52
CA SER A 54 5.34 -10.78 -5.96
C SER A 54 4.91 -9.33 -6.20
N THR A 55 3.82 -9.12 -6.93
CA THR A 55 3.33 -7.78 -7.28
C THR A 55 2.69 -7.08 -6.08
N ASN A 56 1.81 -7.77 -5.34
CA ASN A 56 0.96 -7.13 -4.34
C ASN A 56 1.63 -7.00 -2.96
N THR A 57 2.67 -7.80 -2.67
CA THR A 57 3.30 -7.84 -1.34
C THR A 57 4.78 -7.53 -1.41
N VAL A 58 5.54 -8.29 -2.23
CA VAL A 58 7.01 -8.16 -2.27
C VAL A 58 7.40 -6.80 -2.84
N ALA A 59 6.81 -6.38 -3.95
CA ALA A 59 7.13 -5.12 -4.59
C ALA A 59 6.90 -3.89 -3.67
N PRO A 60 5.77 -3.73 -2.96
CA PRO A 60 5.57 -2.65 -1.99
C PRO A 60 6.65 -2.57 -0.91
N VAL A 61 7.08 -3.71 -0.36
CA VAL A 61 8.16 -3.74 0.64
C VAL A 61 9.49 -3.29 0.04
N LEU A 62 9.84 -3.81 -1.14
CA LEU A 62 11.09 -3.46 -1.82
C LEU A 62 11.10 -2.01 -2.30
N LEU A 63 9.98 -1.48 -2.78
CA LEU A 63 9.84 -0.06 -3.13
C LEU A 63 9.98 0.82 -1.90
N THR A 64 9.33 0.47 -0.79
CA THR A 64 9.51 1.20 0.48
C THR A 64 10.97 1.22 0.90
N LYS A 65 11.67 0.07 0.84
CA LYS A 65 13.10 -0.03 1.10
C LYS A 65 13.93 0.86 0.17
N ALA A 66 13.65 0.84 -1.12
CA ALA A 66 14.39 1.63 -2.13
C ALA A 66 14.21 3.14 -1.92
N PHE A 67 13.00 3.58 -1.55
CA PHE A 67 12.70 5.00 -1.29
C PHE A 67 12.96 5.43 0.17
N LEU A 68 13.41 4.52 1.05
CA LEU A 68 13.64 4.83 2.47
C LEU A 68 14.59 6.02 2.70
N PRO A 69 15.71 6.19 1.97
CA PRO A 69 16.55 7.36 2.14
C PRO A 69 15.81 8.69 1.89
N LEU A 70 14.96 8.74 0.87
CA LEU A 70 14.17 9.93 0.52
C LEU A 70 13.03 10.19 1.51
N LEU A 71 12.36 9.13 1.98
CA LEU A 71 11.33 9.23 3.02
C LEU A 71 11.94 9.74 4.34
N THR A 72 13.12 9.24 4.73
CA THR A 72 13.84 9.69 5.92
C THR A 72 14.28 11.16 5.78
N MET A 73 14.70 11.57 4.59
CA MET A 73 15.03 12.96 4.31
C MET A 73 13.80 13.87 4.50
N ALA A 74 12.66 13.51 3.89
CA ALA A 74 11.41 14.27 4.04
C ALA A 74 10.96 14.33 5.51
N ALA A 75 11.04 13.22 6.24
CA ALA A 75 10.68 13.17 7.66
C ALA A 75 11.52 14.14 8.51
N LYS A 76 12.80 14.31 8.19
CA LYS A 76 13.70 15.29 8.86
C LYS A 76 13.37 16.73 8.47
N VAL A 77 13.22 16.99 7.17
CA VAL A 77 12.94 18.35 6.64
C VAL A 77 11.60 18.89 7.14
N ASN A 78 10.62 18.01 7.34
CA ASN A 78 9.28 18.37 7.79
C ASN A 78 9.07 18.22 9.30
N ALA A 79 10.09 17.76 10.05
CA ALA A 79 10.07 17.75 11.51
C ALA A 79 9.88 19.18 12.04
N GLY A 80 8.93 19.39 12.94
CA GLY A 80 8.63 20.72 13.52
C GLY A 80 7.79 21.64 12.62
N LYS A 81 7.56 21.32 11.36
CA LYS A 81 6.65 22.08 10.48
C LYS A 81 5.19 21.62 10.58
N VAL A 82 4.98 20.40 10.97
CA VAL A 82 3.70 19.77 11.18
C VAL A 82 3.67 19.31 12.62
N ASN A 83 2.60 19.63 13.37
CA ASN A 83 2.44 19.23 14.78
C ASN A 83 3.13 17.90 15.05
N ASP A 84 4.02 17.84 16.04
CA ASP A 84 5.08 16.86 16.33
C ASP A 84 4.76 15.34 16.26
N GLY A 85 3.80 14.94 15.44
CA GLY A 85 3.36 13.56 15.29
C GLY A 85 3.67 12.96 13.91
N LEU A 86 3.34 11.68 13.76
CA LEU A 86 3.34 10.99 12.48
C LEU A 86 2.18 11.48 11.62
N SER A 87 2.48 11.82 10.37
CA SER A 87 1.48 12.20 9.36
C SER A 87 2.03 12.00 7.96
N ILE A 88 1.17 11.92 6.96
CA ILE A 88 1.61 11.90 5.55
C ILE A 88 2.25 13.23 5.13
N SER A 89 1.97 14.32 5.84
CA SER A 89 2.60 15.63 5.58
C SER A 89 4.04 15.69 6.07
N ARG A 90 4.43 14.85 7.03
CA ARG A 90 5.81 14.71 7.47
C ARG A 90 6.57 13.74 6.57
N ALA A 91 6.21 12.49 6.57
CA ALA A 91 6.59 11.45 5.61
C ALA A 91 5.66 10.25 5.78
N GLY A 92 5.22 9.62 4.70
CA GLY A 92 4.30 8.49 4.79
C GLY A 92 4.43 7.48 3.66
N VAL A 93 4.03 6.26 3.97
CA VAL A 93 3.84 5.15 3.02
C VAL A 93 2.42 4.64 3.17
N ILE A 94 1.68 4.63 2.08
CA ILE A 94 0.33 4.10 2.02
C ILE A 94 0.29 2.88 1.10
N ASN A 95 -0.15 1.76 1.64
CA ASN A 95 -0.33 0.53 0.90
C ASN A 95 -1.82 0.33 0.56
N ILE A 96 -2.16 0.25 -0.73
CA ILE A 96 -3.54 -0.03 -1.14
C ILE A 96 -3.83 -1.52 -0.99
N THR A 97 -4.68 -1.84 -0.02
CA THR A 97 -5.07 -3.21 0.33
C THR A 97 -6.48 -3.56 -0.15
N SER A 98 -7.15 -4.50 0.49
CA SER A 98 -8.52 -4.94 0.14
C SER A 98 -9.26 -5.42 1.39
N SER A 99 -10.59 -5.28 1.41
CA SER A 99 -11.43 -5.94 2.43
C SER A 99 -11.30 -7.47 2.37
N LEU A 100 -10.95 -8.02 1.21
CA LEU A 100 -10.67 -9.43 1.03
C LEU A 100 -9.39 -9.92 1.76
N ALA A 101 -8.58 -9.00 2.31
CA ALA A 101 -7.43 -9.32 3.15
C ALA A 101 -7.81 -9.76 4.56
N SER A 102 -9.04 -9.49 5.01
CA SER A 102 -9.49 -9.87 6.33
C SER A 102 -9.68 -11.38 6.46
N ILE A 103 -8.94 -11.99 7.36
CA ILE A 103 -9.11 -13.40 7.73
C ILE A 103 -10.42 -13.57 8.49
N LYS A 104 -10.71 -12.62 9.40
CA LYS A 104 -11.93 -12.64 10.22
C LYS A 104 -13.22 -12.57 9.38
N ASN A 105 -13.21 -11.77 8.32
CA ASN A 105 -14.40 -11.57 7.46
C ASN A 105 -14.40 -12.48 6.23
N ASN A 106 -13.59 -13.54 6.19
CA ASN A 106 -13.56 -14.44 5.05
C ASN A 106 -14.67 -15.49 5.13
N GLU A 107 -15.85 -15.11 4.71
CA GLU A 107 -17.03 -16.00 4.65
C GLU A 107 -17.29 -16.62 3.26
N SER A 108 -16.54 -16.23 2.23
CA SER A 108 -16.86 -16.54 0.84
C SER A 108 -15.77 -17.28 0.08
N ALA A 109 -14.71 -17.75 0.68
CA ALA A 109 -13.60 -18.48 0.04
C ALA A 109 -13.15 -17.92 -1.35
N GLY A 110 -12.32 -18.66 -2.08
CA GLY A 110 -11.83 -18.26 -3.43
C GLY A 110 -10.85 -17.09 -3.43
N TYR A 111 -10.56 -16.56 -4.61
CA TYR A 111 -9.58 -15.51 -4.84
C TYR A 111 -8.18 -15.89 -4.35
N TYR A 112 -7.81 -17.16 -4.50
CA TYR A 112 -6.49 -17.68 -4.09
C TYR A 112 -5.35 -16.87 -4.72
N GLY A 113 -4.32 -16.61 -3.93
CA GLY A 113 -3.22 -15.72 -4.27
C GLY A 113 -3.56 -14.25 -3.96
N TYR A 114 -4.75 -13.76 -4.28
CA TYR A 114 -5.10 -12.36 -4.03
C TYR A 114 -5.35 -12.07 -2.54
N ARG A 115 -6.22 -12.86 -1.88
CA ARG A 115 -6.51 -12.72 -0.45
C ARG A 115 -5.23 -12.82 0.37
N GLU A 116 -4.45 -13.87 0.11
CA GLU A 116 -3.19 -14.11 0.78
C GLU A 116 -2.21 -12.97 0.57
N SER A 117 -2.11 -12.44 -0.65
CA SER A 117 -1.21 -11.32 -0.95
C SER A 117 -1.60 -10.04 -0.20
N LYS A 118 -2.89 -9.73 -0.09
CA LYS A 118 -3.37 -8.53 0.61
C LYS A 118 -3.31 -8.69 2.13
N ALA A 119 -3.51 -9.90 2.66
CA ALA A 119 -3.26 -10.21 4.08
C ALA A 119 -1.76 -10.09 4.42
N ALA A 120 -0.88 -10.63 3.57
CA ALA A 120 0.56 -10.49 3.69
C ALA A 120 1.01 -9.02 3.59
N LEU A 121 0.41 -8.21 2.71
CA LEU A 121 0.66 -6.77 2.62
C LEU A 121 0.25 -6.05 3.91
N ASN A 122 -0.88 -6.41 4.53
CA ASN A 122 -1.30 -5.87 5.81
C ASN A 122 -0.29 -6.19 6.92
N MET A 123 0.22 -7.43 6.96
CA MET A 123 1.28 -7.82 7.91
C MET A 123 2.58 -7.03 7.64
N SER A 124 2.99 -6.89 6.39
CA SER A 124 4.18 -6.11 6.03
C SER A 124 4.00 -4.63 6.40
N THR A 125 2.80 -4.08 6.22
CA THR A 125 2.47 -2.69 6.63
C THR A 125 2.63 -2.53 8.14
N GLN A 126 2.15 -3.48 8.93
CA GLN A 126 2.30 -3.50 10.39
C GLN A 126 3.78 -3.51 10.80
N SER A 127 4.58 -4.39 10.20
CA SER A 127 6.01 -4.49 10.49
C SER A 127 6.74 -3.20 10.15
N LEU A 128 6.51 -2.67 8.94
CA LEU A 128 7.09 -1.39 8.49
C LEU A 128 6.67 -0.22 9.38
N SER A 129 5.42 -0.19 9.84
CA SER A 129 4.93 0.89 10.71
C SER A 129 5.67 0.94 12.05
N ILE A 130 5.98 -0.22 12.62
CA ILE A 130 6.75 -0.33 13.86
C ILE A 130 8.22 0.08 13.62
N GLU A 131 8.82 -0.42 12.56
CA GLU A 131 10.23 -0.20 12.24
C GLU A 131 10.52 1.27 11.86
N LEU A 132 9.61 1.91 11.10
CA LEU A 132 9.82 3.25 10.54
C LEU A 132 9.27 4.37 11.44
N LYS A 133 8.46 4.04 12.45
CA LYS A 133 7.95 5.01 13.43
C LYS A 133 9.04 5.87 14.09
N PRO A 134 10.16 5.32 14.57
CA PRO A 134 11.24 6.12 15.17
C PRO A 134 11.88 7.10 14.19
N GLN A 135 11.77 6.86 12.89
CA GLN A 135 12.28 7.74 11.84
C GLN A 135 11.28 8.85 11.47
N GLY A 136 10.09 8.87 12.07
CA GLY A 136 9.05 9.85 11.79
C GLY A 136 8.27 9.58 10.50
N ILE A 137 8.22 8.33 10.05
CA ILE A 137 7.52 7.89 8.85
C ILE A 137 6.24 7.15 9.24
N LEU A 138 5.10 7.62 8.77
CA LEU A 138 3.80 6.97 8.89
C LEU A 138 3.68 5.84 7.87
N VAL A 139 3.25 4.64 8.29
CA VAL A 139 2.95 3.55 7.34
C VAL A 139 1.57 3.00 7.64
N GLN A 140 0.69 2.95 6.62
CA GLN A 140 -0.69 2.49 6.78
C GLN A 140 -1.21 1.73 5.55
N SER A 141 -2.20 0.85 5.77
CA SER A 141 -2.97 0.17 4.72
C SER A 141 -4.37 0.79 4.59
N ILE A 142 -4.81 1.02 3.34
CA ILE A 142 -6.15 1.53 3.05
C ILE A 142 -6.82 0.66 1.99
N HIS A 143 -8.05 0.22 2.28
CA HIS A 143 -8.94 -0.43 1.32
C HIS A 143 -9.74 0.62 0.56
N PRO A 144 -9.67 0.66 -0.78
CA PRO A 144 -10.32 1.68 -1.60
C PRO A 144 -11.85 1.52 -1.74
N GLY A 145 -12.43 0.46 -1.16
CA GLY A 145 -13.79 0.02 -1.47
C GLY A 145 -13.83 -0.93 -2.67
N TRP A 146 -15.01 -1.43 -3.01
CA TRP A 146 -15.22 -2.17 -4.25
C TRP A 146 -15.51 -1.20 -5.38
N VAL A 147 -14.44 -0.73 -6.01
CA VAL A 147 -14.46 0.37 -6.97
C VAL A 147 -14.78 -0.14 -8.38
N ARG A 148 -15.62 0.58 -9.12
CA ARG A 148 -15.90 0.33 -10.54
C ARG A 148 -14.71 0.66 -11.41
N THR A 149 -13.86 -0.34 -11.62
CA THR A 149 -12.64 -0.34 -12.45
C THR A 149 -12.60 -1.64 -13.24
N ASP A 150 -11.62 -1.80 -14.12
CA ASP A 150 -11.40 -3.07 -14.83
C ASP A 150 -11.22 -4.25 -13.86
N MET A 151 -10.53 -4.03 -12.73
CA MET A 151 -10.36 -5.03 -11.70
C MET A 151 -11.64 -5.29 -10.90
N GLY A 152 -12.36 -4.25 -10.51
CA GLY A 152 -13.57 -4.36 -9.68
C GLY A 152 -14.81 -4.80 -10.45
N GLY A 153 -14.82 -4.51 -11.74
CA GLY A 153 -15.96 -4.78 -12.64
C GLY A 153 -17.11 -3.77 -12.49
N PRO A 154 -18.12 -3.89 -13.35
CA PRO A 154 -19.22 -2.91 -13.42
C PRO A 154 -20.17 -2.94 -12.21
N LYS A 155 -20.11 -4.00 -11.41
CA LYS A 155 -20.92 -4.15 -10.18
C LYS A 155 -20.27 -3.51 -8.95
N GLY A 156 -19.12 -2.87 -9.09
CA GLY A 156 -18.47 -2.15 -7.99
C GLY A 156 -19.43 -1.14 -7.34
N GLU A 157 -19.40 -1.05 -6.03
CA GLU A 157 -20.32 -0.22 -5.23
C GLU A 157 -19.94 1.25 -5.23
N VAL A 158 -18.65 1.55 -5.46
CA VAL A 158 -18.05 2.88 -5.33
C VAL A 158 -17.51 3.31 -6.68
N ASP A 159 -17.69 4.57 -7.07
CA ASP A 159 -16.99 5.11 -8.22
C ASP A 159 -15.55 5.55 -7.88
N VAL A 160 -14.75 5.79 -8.92
CA VAL A 160 -13.33 6.13 -8.75
C VAL A 160 -13.15 7.45 -7.99
N VAL A 161 -13.97 8.46 -8.30
CA VAL A 161 -13.85 9.79 -7.68
C VAL A 161 -14.19 9.70 -6.19
N GLU A 162 -15.31 9.06 -5.86
CA GLU A 162 -15.74 8.84 -4.48
C GLU A 162 -14.68 8.08 -3.67
N SER A 163 -14.14 6.99 -4.23
CA SER A 163 -13.10 6.19 -3.59
C SER A 163 -11.82 7.00 -3.33
N VAL A 164 -11.33 7.71 -4.34
CA VAL A 164 -10.08 8.48 -4.24
C VAL A 164 -10.25 9.66 -3.27
N THR A 165 -11.37 10.38 -3.35
CA THR A 165 -11.66 11.49 -2.43
C THR A 165 -11.69 11.01 -0.99
N GLY A 166 -12.41 9.92 -0.72
CA GLY A 166 -12.47 9.37 0.64
C GLY A 166 -11.11 8.88 1.14
N MET A 167 -10.34 8.17 0.30
CA MET A 167 -8.98 7.77 0.69
C MET A 167 -8.07 8.97 0.99
N LEU A 168 -8.14 10.05 0.21
CA LEU A 168 -7.37 11.27 0.47
C LEU A 168 -7.77 11.91 1.80
N GLU A 169 -9.06 12.00 2.10
CA GLU A 169 -9.55 12.50 3.39
C GLU A 169 -9.02 11.63 4.55
N VAL A 170 -9.06 10.31 4.42
CA VAL A 170 -8.50 9.39 5.43
C VAL A 170 -7.01 9.65 5.59
N MET A 171 -6.24 9.68 4.50
CA MET A 171 -4.79 9.87 4.54
C MET A 171 -4.40 11.19 5.23
N LEU A 172 -5.09 12.29 4.91
CA LEU A 172 -4.83 13.61 5.49
C LEU A 172 -5.13 13.68 7.00
N ASN A 173 -6.05 12.83 7.47
CA ASN A 173 -6.44 12.77 8.89
C ASN A 173 -5.68 11.71 9.70
N LEU A 174 -4.83 10.88 9.07
CA LEU A 174 -4.02 9.90 9.79
C LEU A 174 -2.99 10.59 10.69
N LYS A 175 -2.93 10.16 11.95
CA LYS A 175 -2.03 10.68 13.00
C LYS A 175 -1.40 9.54 13.78
N GLU A 176 -0.43 9.85 14.62
CA GLU A 176 0.32 8.90 15.44
C GLU A 176 -0.53 8.02 16.36
N ASN A 177 -1.63 8.55 16.89
CA ASN A 177 -2.53 7.83 17.78
C ASN A 177 -3.51 6.90 17.05
N HIS A 178 -3.56 6.94 15.73
CA HIS A 178 -4.26 5.91 14.98
C HIS A 178 -3.52 4.60 15.19
N LYS A 179 -4.18 3.64 15.85
CA LYS A 179 -3.67 2.27 15.99
C LYS A 179 -3.24 1.81 14.60
N THR A 180 -2.11 1.13 14.51
CA THR A 180 -1.70 0.45 13.31
C THR A 180 -2.90 -0.31 12.80
N GLY A 181 -3.59 0.29 11.87
CA GLY A 181 -4.90 -0.11 11.41
C GLY A 181 -4.83 -0.43 9.96
N TYR A 182 -5.82 -1.12 9.59
CA TYR A 182 -6.23 -1.38 8.27
C TYR A 182 -7.58 -0.67 8.12
N TYR A 183 -7.60 0.39 7.30
CA TYR A 183 -8.74 1.28 7.16
C TYR A 183 -9.42 1.09 5.81
N ASP A 184 -10.73 1.36 5.73
CA ASP A 184 -11.37 1.57 4.45
C ASP A 184 -11.32 3.05 4.02
N TRP A 185 -11.80 3.34 2.82
CA TRP A 185 -11.85 4.67 2.24
C TRP A 185 -12.77 5.68 2.97
N LYS A 186 -13.57 5.20 3.94
CA LYS A 186 -14.38 6.03 4.86
C LYS A 186 -13.72 6.21 6.23
N GLY A 187 -12.52 5.70 6.44
CA GLY A 187 -11.79 5.76 7.71
C GLY A 187 -12.27 4.76 8.77
N ARG A 188 -13.09 3.79 8.41
CA ARG A 188 -13.51 2.72 9.34
C ARG A 188 -12.39 1.71 9.49
N VAL A 189 -12.10 1.32 10.72
CA VAL A 189 -11.13 0.24 11.00
C VAL A 189 -11.71 -1.10 10.56
N LEU A 190 -10.96 -1.81 9.73
CA LEU A 190 -11.31 -3.16 9.29
C LEU A 190 -10.56 -4.20 10.12
N PRO A 191 -11.16 -5.36 10.42
CA PRO A 191 -10.47 -6.44 11.13
C PRO A 191 -9.51 -7.18 10.19
N PHE A 192 -8.41 -7.68 10.75
CA PHE A 192 -7.46 -8.56 10.07
C PHE A 192 -8.00 -9.96 9.81
#